data_ce2076d8d6426a68280895810f9cef9c
#
_entry.id   ce2076d8d6426a68280895810f9cef9c
#
_cell.length_a   1.000
_cell.length_b   1.000
_cell.length_c   1.000
_cell.angle_alpha   90.00
_cell.angle_beta   90.00
_cell.angle_gamma   90.00
#
_symmetry.space_group_name_H-M   'P 1'
#
loop_
_entity.id
_entity.type
_entity.pdbx_description
1 polymer ?
#
loop_
_entity_poly.entity_id
_entity_poly.type
_entity_poly.pdbx_seq_one_letter_code
_entity_poly.pdbx_strand_id
1 'polypeptide(L)'
;MILEMKVPSPGESITEVEIATWLVQDGDYVEKDQAIAEVDSDKATLELPAEASGTITLKAEEGDAVAVGAVVCLIDTSASKPDGSSASKKEDTKEEAPKKEEAPKKEAAVTSSTAETSSDTKTYATGTASPAAKKILAEKGMDASSISGTGKDGRVTKEDAVKAVPSMGTPTGGSRGTSRSRMSMLRRKVAERLVEAKNTTAMLTTFNEVDMSPIFALRNEYKDRFKNKHGVGLGFMSFFTLAVVRALKMYPAVNSMIDGNEMISYDFVDVSIAVSGPKGLMVPVIRNAENLTFRGVESEVKRLAIRARDGQITVDEMTGGTFTISNGGVFGSMLSTPIINPPQSGILGMHNIVERPVAIDGKVEIRPIMFVALSYDHRIIDGKESVGFLVAVKEALENPIELLMNNDIKKALEL
;
A
#
# COMPACT_ATOMS: atom_id res chain seq x y z
N MET A 1 2.37 -0.97 -44.28
CA MET A 1 3.44 -1.84 -43.74
C MET A 1 3.09 -2.13 -42.31
N ILE A 2 3.06 -3.38 -41.90
CA ILE A 2 2.67 -3.72 -40.50
C ILE A 2 3.94 -3.75 -39.64
N LEU A 3 3.99 -2.91 -38.61
CA LEU A 3 5.05 -2.86 -37.61
C LEU A 3 4.61 -3.66 -36.38
N GLU A 4 5.43 -4.59 -35.91
CA GLU A 4 5.19 -5.35 -34.69
C GLU A 4 5.77 -4.60 -33.49
N MET A 5 4.89 -4.18 -32.58
CA MET A 5 5.29 -3.54 -31.33
C MET A 5 5.60 -4.59 -30.28
N LYS A 6 6.82 -4.58 -29.79
CA LYS A 6 7.31 -5.51 -28.76
C LYS A 6 7.47 -4.81 -27.44
N VAL A 7 7.23 -5.56 -26.38
CA VAL A 7 7.46 -5.05 -25.03
C VAL A 7 8.96 -4.78 -24.81
N PRO A 8 9.37 -3.54 -24.48
CA PRO A 8 10.76 -3.24 -24.17
C PRO A 8 11.19 -3.90 -22.86
N SER A 9 12.48 -4.20 -22.71
CA SER A 9 13.03 -4.70 -21.45
C SER A 9 13.15 -3.57 -20.43
N PRO A 10 12.44 -3.61 -19.30
CA PRO A 10 12.55 -2.59 -18.26
C PRO A 10 13.79 -2.77 -17.36
N GLY A 11 14.63 -3.80 -17.61
CA GLY A 11 15.85 -4.09 -16.85
C GLY A 11 16.35 -5.51 -17.09
N GLU A 12 17.63 -5.77 -16.78
CA GLU A 12 18.32 -7.05 -17.08
C GLU A 12 17.74 -8.30 -16.42
N SER A 13 16.91 -8.15 -15.38
CA SER A 13 16.35 -9.28 -14.61
C SER A 13 14.83 -9.45 -14.75
N ILE A 14 14.17 -8.70 -15.64
CA ILE A 14 12.73 -8.75 -15.83
C ILE A 14 12.41 -9.60 -17.06
N THR A 15 11.69 -10.70 -16.87
CA THR A 15 11.31 -11.65 -17.93
C THR A 15 9.88 -11.48 -18.42
N GLU A 16 9.01 -10.90 -17.59
CA GLU A 16 7.58 -10.71 -17.86
C GLU A 16 7.10 -9.34 -17.38
N VAL A 17 6.15 -8.76 -18.10
CA VAL A 17 5.42 -7.55 -17.71
C VAL A 17 3.92 -7.77 -17.90
N GLU A 18 3.08 -7.00 -17.23
CA GLU A 18 1.62 -7.03 -17.38
C GLU A 18 1.16 -5.74 -18.06
N ILE A 19 0.26 -5.84 -19.03
CA ILE A 19 -0.38 -4.67 -19.62
C ILE A 19 -1.38 -4.13 -18.59
N ALA A 20 -1.03 -3.03 -17.93
CA ALA A 20 -1.86 -2.46 -16.87
C ALA A 20 -3.13 -1.81 -17.46
N THR A 21 -2.95 -0.99 -18.49
CA THR A 21 -4.06 -0.29 -19.14
C THR A 21 -3.66 0.07 -20.57
N TRP A 22 -4.58 -0.10 -21.52
CA TRP A 22 -4.47 0.46 -22.84
C TRP A 22 -4.95 1.91 -22.84
N LEU A 23 -4.12 2.85 -23.31
CA LEU A 23 -4.45 4.27 -23.44
C LEU A 23 -5.17 4.58 -24.76
N VAL A 24 -5.29 3.59 -25.65
CA VAL A 24 -5.88 3.63 -26.98
C VAL A 24 -6.81 2.43 -27.20
N GLN A 25 -7.76 2.54 -28.12
CA GLN A 25 -8.66 1.46 -28.48
C GLN A 25 -8.18 0.73 -29.73
N ASP A 26 -8.63 -0.53 -29.90
CA ASP A 26 -8.35 -1.29 -31.10
C ASP A 26 -8.91 -0.60 -32.33
N GLY A 27 -8.07 -0.35 -33.33
CA GLY A 27 -8.41 0.40 -34.53
C GLY A 27 -8.15 1.91 -34.47
N ASP A 28 -7.70 2.46 -33.36
CA ASP A 28 -7.36 3.89 -33.24
C ASP A 28 -6.12 4.23 -34.08
N TYR A 29 -6.07 5.48 -34.54
CA TYR A 29 -4.86 6.03 -35.15
C TYR A 29 -3.95 6.64 -34.08
N VAL A 30 -2.69 6.18 -34.03
CA VAL A 30 -1.67 6.63 -33.06
C VAL A 30 -0.57 7.41 -33.77
N GLU A 31 0.02 8.38 -33.08
CA GLU A 31 1.18 9.11 -33.56
C GLU A 31 2.47 8.51 -33.01
N LYS A 32 3.57 8.66 -33.73
CA LYS A 32 4.89 8.22 -33.22
C LYS A 32 5.18 8.90 -31.89
N ASP A 33 5.77 8.14 -30.97
CA ASP A 33 6.11 8.53 -29.58
C ASP A 33 4.90 8.83 -28.68
N GLN A 34 3.65 8.57 -29.15
CA GLN A 34 2.47 8.61 -28.32
C GLN A 34 2.43 7.42 -27.37
N ALA A 35 2.15 7.64 -26.09
CA ALA A 35 1.93 6.55 -25.13
C ALA A 35 0.66 5.78 -25.53
N ILE A 36 0.79 4.46 -25.75
CA ILE A 36 -0.29 3.56 -26.20
C ILE A 36 -0.77 2.61 -25.10
N ALA A 37 0.10 2.28 -24.16
CA ALA A 37 -0.25 1.44 -23.02
C ALA A 37 0.64 1.79 -21.80
N GLU A 38 0.14 1.49 -20.62
CA GLU A 38 0.94 1.37 -19.40
C GLU A 38 1.24 -0.10 -19.16
N VAL A 39 2.51 -0.42 -18.92
CA VAL A 39 2.98 -1.78 -18.63
C VAL A 39 3.59 -1.83 -17.24
N ASP A 40 3.08 -2.75 -16.40
CA ASP A 40 3.56 -2.98 -15.05
C ASP A 40 4.61 -4.09 -15.03
N SER A 41 5.76 -3.80 -14.43
CA SER A 41 6.75 -4.80 -14.04
C SER A 41 6.76 -4.97 -12.51
N ASP A 42 7.54 -5.92 -12.01
CA ASP A 42 7.70 -6.13 -10.56
C ASP A 42 8.36 -4.94 -9.84
N LYS A 43 8.97 -4.01 -10.58
CA LYS A 43 9.73 -2.87 -10.04
C LYS A 43 9.17 -1.50 -10.40
N ALA A 44 8.51 -1.36 -11.55
CA ALA A 44 8.00 -0.08 -12.02
C ALA A 44 6.90 -0.23 -13.07
N THR A 45 6.03 0.77 -13.17
CA THR A 45 5.12 0.98 -14.30
C THR A 45 5.85 1.81 -15.35
N LEU A 46 5.80 1.39 -16.60
CA LEU A 46 6.41 2.07 -17.74
C LEU A 46 5.32 2.38 -18.78
N GLU A 47 5.46 3.51 -19.46
CA GLU A 47 4.65 3.81 -20.63
C GLU A 47 5.27 3.13 -21.86
N LEU A 48 4.45 2.50 -22.69
CA LEU A 48 4.83 1.94 -23.97
C LEU A 48 4.51 2.99 -25.06
N PRO A 49 5.51 3.65 -25.65
CA PRO A 49 5.28 4.61 -26.74
C PRO A 49 5.17 3.87 -28.08
N ALA A 50 4.37 4.41 -29.00
CA ALA A 50 4.28 3.93 -30.38
C ALA A 50 5.57 4.23 -31.14
N GLU A 51 6.19 3.22 -31.78
CA GLU A 51 7.42 3.41 -32.59
C GLU A 51 7.16 4.09 -33.94
N ALA A 52 5.92 4.04 -34.43
CA ALA A 52 5.53 4.68 -35.68
C ALA A 52 4.06 5.14 -35.64
N SER A 53 3.72 6.11 -36.53
CA SER A 53 2.34 6.53 -36.70
C SER A 53 1.57 5.56 -37.59
N GLY A 54 0.32 5.26 -37.24
CA GLY A 54 -0.52 4.35 -37.99
C GLY A 54 -1.76 3.88 -37.21
N THR A 55 -2.53 2.96 -37.78
CA THR A 55 -3.67 2.35 -37.08
C THR A 55 -3.21 1.17 -36.25
N ILE A 56 -3.56 1.18 -34.95
CA ILE A 56 -3.16 0.14 -33.99
C ILE A 56 -4.16 -1.03 -34.01
N THR A 57 -3.61 -2.26 -33.90
CA THR A 57 -4.40 -3.48 -33.65
C THR A 57 -3.84 -4.18 -32.42
N LEU A 58 -4.66 -4.32 -31.38
CA LEU A 58 -4.27 -4.93 -30.11
C LEU A 58 -4.19 -6.46 -30.23
N LYS A 59 -3.17 -7.07 -29.61
CA LYS A 59 -2.95 -8.52 -29.58
C LYS A 59 -3.02 -9.11 -28.18
N ALA A 60 -2.90 -8.26 -27.16
CA ALA A 60 -3.00 -8.64 -25.76
C ALA A 60 -4.09 -7.81 -25.08
N GLU A 61 -4.76 -8.39 -24.10
CA GLU A 61 -5.81 -7.73 -23.32
C GLU A 61 -5.22 -7.05 -22.07
N GLU A 62 -5.98 -6.10 -21.49
CA GLU A 62 -5.63 -5.52 -20.20
C GLU A 62 -5.53 -6.61 -19.13
N GLY A 63 -4.45 -6.57 -18.34
CA GLY A 63 -4.16 -7.56 -17.33
C GLY A 63 -3.47 -8.83 -17.83
N ASP A 64 -3.08 -8.92 -19.11
CA ASP A 64 -2.29 -10.03 -19.61
C ASP A 64 -0.82 -9.90 -19.22
N ALA A 65 -0.26 -10.99 -18.67
CA ALA A 65 1.17 -11.12 -18.45
C ALA A 65 1.83 -11.55 -19.76
N VAL A 66 2.73 -10.73 -20.28
CA VAL A 66 3.43 -10.96 -21.54
C VAL A 66 4.94 -11.00 -21.31
N ALA A 67 5.62 -11.89 -22.00
CA ALA A 67 7.08 -11.98 -21.91
C ALA A 67 7.74 -10.73 -22.55
N VAL A 68 8.87 -10.30 -22.00
CA VAL A 68 9.69 -9.24 -22.60
C VAL A 68 10.08 -9.64 -24.02
N GLY A 69 9.85 -8.73 -24.98
CA GLY A 69 10.05 -8.98 -26.40
C GLY A 69 8.85 -9.64 -27.12
N ALA A 70 7.76 -9.99 -26.42
CA ALA A 70 6.55 -10.45 -27.05
C ALA A 70 5.83 -9.32 -27.78
N VAL A 71 5.12 -9.66 -28.87
CA VAL A 71 4.36 -8.71 -29.68
C VAL A 71 3.02 -8.46 -28.99
N VAL A 72 2.74 -7.22 -28.59
CA VAL A 72 1.51 -6.82 -27.87
C VAL A 72 0.52 -6.07 -28.75
N CYS A 73 0.99 -5.41 -29.80
CA CYS A 73 0.13 -4.80 -30.81
C CYS A 73 0.83 -4.68 -32.15
N LEU A 74 0.04 -4.42 -33.19
CA LEU A 74 0.51 -4.15 -34.55
C LEU A 74 0.14 -2.72 -34.93
N ILE A 75 1.02 -2.01 -35.62
CA ILE A 75 0.74 -0.68 -36.17
C ILE A 75 0.83 -0.75 -37.70
N ASP A 76 -0.29 -0.49 -38.37
CA ASP A 76 -0.32 -0.39 -39.83
C ASP A 76 0.06 1.05 -40.26
N THR A 77 1.29 1.21 -40.69
CA THR A 77 1.86 2.51 -41.12
C THR A 77 1.37 2.96 -42.51
N SER A 78 0.60 2.12 -43.24
CA SER A 78 0.01 2.51 -44.53
C SER A 78 -1.32 3.25 -44.38
N ALA A 79 -1.89 3.26 -43.19
CA ALA A 79 -3.12 4.01 -42.91
C ALA A 79 -2.83 5.52 -42.83
N SER A 80 -3.55 6.34 -43.59
CA SER A 80 -3.49 7.79 -43.51
C SER A 80 -4.39 8.29 -42.38
N LYS A 81 -3.97 9.38 -41.71
CA LYS A 81 -4.72 10.01 -40.63
C LYS A 81 -6.15 10.34 -41.12
N PRO A 82 -7.21 9.93 -40.44
CA PRO A 82 -8.56 10.33 -40.78
C PRO A 82 -8.71 11.84 -40.54
N ASP A 83 -9.11 12.59 -41.56
CA ASP A 83 -9.48 14.01 -41.43
C ASP A 83 -10.70 14.10 -40.52
N GLY A 84 -10.53 14.56 -39.26
CA GLY A 84 -11.65 14.88 -38.40
C GLY A 84 -11.62 14.39 -36.96
N SER A 85 -10.48 14.28 -36.31
CA SER A 85 -10.47 14.10 -34.84
C SER A 85 -9.53 15.11 -34.20
N SER A 86 -10.11 16.22 -33.72
CA SER A 86 -9.39 17.21 -32.89
C SER A 86 -9.13 16.63 -31.52
N ALA A 87 -7.86 16.49 -31.17
CA ALA A 87 -7.40 16.22 -29.82
C ALA A 87 -7.89 17.30 -28.86
N SER A 88 -8.72 16.92 -27.90
CA SER A 88 -9.05 17.81 -26.78
C SER A 88 -7.91 17.80 -25.77
N LYS A 89 -7.06 18.83 -25.87
CA LYS A 89 -6.25 19.29 -24.75
C LYS A 89 -7.18 19.67 -23.61
N LYS A 90 -7.05 19.02 -22.47
CA LYS A 90 -7.53 19.60 -21.20
C LYS A 90 -6.36 20.33 -20.56
N GLU A 91 -6.43 21.64 -20.65
CA GLU A 91 -5.68 22.58 -19.83
C GLU A 91 -6.16 22.53 -18.39
N ASP A 92 -5.19 22.61 -17.48
CA ASP A 92 -5.39 22.94 -16.08
C ASP A 92 -6.21 24.22 -15.89
N THR A 93 -7.24 24.15 -15.07
CA THR A 93 -7.73 25.34 -14.36
C THR A 93 -8.08 24.96 -12.92
N LYS A 94 -7.43 25.66 -12.05
CA LYS A 94 -7.53 25.79 -10.61
C LYS A 94 -8.87 26.36 -10.18
N GLU A 95 -9.17 26.07 -8.89
CA GLU A 95 -10.02 26.84 -7.96
C GLU A 95 -11.50 26.45 -7.90
N GLU A 96 -11.90 26.14 -6.79
CA GLU A 96 -12.46 26.69 -5.57
C GLU A 96 -13.70 25.91 -5.11
N ALA A 97 -13.70 25.47 -3.86
CA ALA A 97 -14.92 25.09 -3.17
C ALA A 97 -15.71 26.35 -2.81
N PRO A 98 -17.05 26.31 -2.86
CA PRO A 98 -17.74 26.48 -1.60
C PRO A 98 -19.09 25.77 -1.40
N LYS A 99 -19.38 25.59 -0.10
CA LYS A 99 -20.66 25.68 0.62
C LYS A 99 -21.87 24.81 0.26
N LYS A 100 -22.30 24.14 1.33
CA LYS A 100 -23.64 23.63 1.66
C LYS A 100 -24.77 24.52 1.18
N GLU A 101 -25.83 23.89 0.68
CA GLU A 101 -27.21 24.28 1.03
C GLU A 101 -28.20 23.12 0.78
N GLU A 102 -29.24 23.14 1.59
CA GLU A 102 -30.27 22.17 1.91
C GLU A 102 -31.17 21.72 0.77
N ALA A 103 -31.82 20.58 1.03
CA ALA A 103 -32.93 20.01 0.27
C ALA A 103 -34.17 20.89 0.27
N PRO A 104 -35.11 20.66 -0.68
CA PRO A 104 -36.42 20.18 -0.21
C PRO A 104 -37.06 19.05 -1.03
N LYS A 105 -37.89 18.28 -0.31
CA LYS A 105 -38.86 17.29 -0.77
C LYS A 105 -39.86 17.80 -1.79
N LYS A 106 -40.30 16.91 -2.70
CA LYS A 106 -41.72 16.68 -3.10
C LYS A 106 -41.81 15.42 -3.96
N GLU A 107 -42.45 14.43 -3.47
CA GLU A 107 -43.77 13.81 -3.74
C GLU A 107 -44.15 13.49 -5.20
N ALA A 108 -44.29 12.20 -5.43
CA ALA A 108 -45.34 11.43 -6.09
C ALA A 108 -45.69 11.64 -7.56
N ALA A 109 -45.54 10.62 -8.35
CA ALA A 109 -46.59 10.14 -9.23
C ALA A 109 -46.43 8.64 -9.56
N VAL A 110 -47.49 7.93 -9.27
CA VAL A 110 -47.73 6.51 -9.51
C VAL A 110 -48.03 6.33 -11.01
N THR A 111 -47.37 5.38 -11.66
CA THR A 111 -47.96 4.70 -12.81
C THR A 111 -47.63 3.22 -12.74
N SER A 112 -48.69 2.47 -12.60
CA SER A 112 -48.79 1.02 -12.68
C SER A 112 -48.40 0.50 -14.07
N SER A 113 -47.55 -0.54 -14.12
CA SER A 113 -47.61 -1.52 -15.21
C SER A 113 -47.39 -2.90 -14.65
N THR A 114 -48.41 -3.64 -14.77
CA THR A 114 -48.66 -5.10 -14.79
C THR A 114 -47.47 -6.00 -14.44
N ALA A 115 -47.59 -6.60 -13.30
CA ALA A 115 -46.88 -7.80 -12.89
C ALA A 115 -47.43 -9.01 -13.69
N GLU A 116 -46.59 -9.61 -14.50
CA GLU A 116 -46.82 -11.00 -14.90
C GLU A 116 -46.46 -11.89 -13.71
N THR A 117 -47.45 -12.44 -13.10
CA THR A 117 -47.40 -13.52 -12.12
C THR A 117 -46.87 -14.78 -12.80
N SER A 118 -45.57 -15.05 -12.65
CA SER A 118 -45.09 -16.42 -12.83
C SER A 118 -45.54 -17.26 -11.66
N SER A 119 -46.57 -18.08 -11.89
CA SER A 119 -47.05 -19.08 -10.95
C SER A 119 -45.90 -20.04 -10.60
N ASP A 120 -45.44 -20.01 -9.34
CA ASP A 120 -44.59 -21.02 -8.73
C ASP A 120 -45.38 -22.38 -8.67
N THR A 121 -45.32 -23.11 -9.74
CA THR A 121 -45.69 -24.52 -9.75
C THR A 121 -44.53 -25.29 -9.13
N LYS A 122 -44.61 -25.52 -7.80
CA LYS A 122 -43.75 -26.46 -7.10
C LYS A 122 -43.98 -27.85 -7.72
N THR A 123 -43.06 -28.31 -8.57
CA THR A 123 -43.06 -29.65 -9.13
C THR A 123 -42.49 -30.65 -8.13
N TYR A 124 -42.83 -31.93 -8.26
CA TYR A 124 -42.44 -33.03 -7.35
C TYR A 124 -40.92 -33.09 -7.05
N ALA A 125 -40.08 -32.60 -7.92
CA ALA A 125 -38.60 -32.65 -7.79
C ALA A 125 -37.97 -31.34 -7.26
N THR A 126 -38.77 -30.29 -6.96
CA THR A 126 -38.27 -29.02 -6.43
C THR A 126 -37.65 -29.25 -5.06
N GLY A 127 -36.39 -28.83 -4.87
CA GLY A 127 -35.64 -29.07 -3.64
C GLY A 127 -34.99 -30.44 -3.52
N THR A 128 -35.14 -31.32 -4.54
CA THR A 128 -34.48 -32.62 -4.57
C THR A 128 -33.17 -32.55 -5.36
N ALA A 129 -32.04 -32.90 -4.74
CA ALA A 129 -30.74 -32.85 -5.37
C ALA A 129 -30.38 -34.21 -6.02
N SER A 130 -29.69 -34.16 -7.15
CA SER A 130 -29.07 -35.35 -7.77
C SER A 130 -28.01 -35.96 -6.83
N PRO A 131 -27.67 -37.27 -6.95
CA PRO A 131 -26.68 -37.90 -6.08
C PRO A 131 -25.34 -37.16 -6.03
N ALA A 132 -24.88 -36.67 -7.18
CA ALA A 132 -23.65 -35.88 -7.30
C ALA A 132 -23.81 -34.48 -6.66
N ALA A 133 -24.96 -33.83 -6.81
CA ALA A 133 -25.25 -32.57 -6.16
C ALA A 133 -25.32 -32.71 -4.64
N LYS A 134 -25.93 -33.79 -4.11
CA LYS A 134 -26.01 -34.07 -2.65
C LYS A 134 -24.63 -34.13 -2.01
N LYS A 135 -23.66 -34.80 -2.67
CA LYS A 135 -22.29 -34.89 -2.16
C LYS A 135 -21.63 -33.52 -2.05
N ILE A 136 -21.72 -32.70 -3.10
CA ILE A 136 -21.14 -31.35 -3.14
C ILE A 136 -21.82 -30.43 -2.12
N LEU A 137 -23.15 -30.52 -1.97
CA LEU A 137 -23.90 -29.73 -1.01
C LEU A 137 -23.56 -30.11 0.43
N ALA A 138 -23.37 -31.41 0.72
CA ALA A 138 -22.93 -31.88 2.02
C ALA A 138 -21.49 -31.38 2.35
N GLU A 139 -20.59 -31.41 1.38
CA GLU A 139 -19.22 -30.83 1.53
C GLU A 139 -19.26 -29.33 1.77
N LYS A 140 -20.24 -28.60 1.19
CA LYS A 140 -20.43 -27.16 1.37
C LYS A 140 -21.30 -26.78 2.59
N GLY A 141 -21.86 -27.77 3.33
CA GLY A 141 -22.77 -27.54 4.45
C GLY A 141 -24.09 -26.86 4.04
N MET A 142 -24.60 -27.13 2.84
CA MET A 142 -25.79 -26.48 2.27
C MET A 142 -26.95 -27.45 2.11
N ASP A 143 -28.19 -26.94 2.35
CA ASP A 143 -29.41 -27.71 2.10
C ASP A 143 -29.88 -27.54 0.65
N ALA A 144 -30.30 -28.64 0.03
CA ALA A 144 -30.81 -28.64 -1.36
C ALA A 144 -32.09 -27.80 -1.53
N SER A 145 -32.88 -27.64 -0.46
CA SER A 145 -34.10 -26.82 -0.47
C SER A 145 -33.86 -25.33 -0.64
N SER A 146 -32.64 -24.88 -0.31
CA SER A 146 -32.24 -23.46 -0.41
C SER A 146 -31.75 -23.06 -1.81
N ILE A 147 -31.73 -24.02 -2.78
CA ILE A 147 -31.14 -23.81 -4.09
C ILE A 147 -32.20 -24.04 -5.18
N SER A 148 -32.31 -23.09 -6.10
CA SER A 148 -33.14 -23.25 -7.30
C SER A 148 -32.47 -24.23 -8.26
N GLY A 149 -33.09 -25.41 -8.51
CA GLY A 149 -32.56 -26.40 -9.41
C GLY A 149 -32.93 -26.09 -10.86
N THR A 150 -31.97 -26.21 -11.78
CA THR A 150 -32.17 -26.06 -13.24
C THR A 150 -32.44 -27.38 -13.97
N GLY A 151 -32.44 -28.50 -13.25
CA GLY A 151 -32.70 -29.82 -13.81
C GLY A 151 -34.18 -30.10 -14.08
N LYS A 152 -34.47 -31.27 -14.65
CA LYS A 152 -35.83 -31.71 -14.94
C LYS A 152 -36.71 -31.65 -13.67
N ASP A 153 -37.87 -31.03 -13.78
CA ASP A 153 -38.85 -30.86 -12.71
C ASP A 153 -38.30 -30.05 -11.49
N GLY A 154 -37.35 -29.13 -11.73
CA GLY A 154 -36.78 -28.31 -10.65
C GLY A 154 -35.73 -29.01 -9.77
N ARG A 155 -35.18 -30.14 -10.22
CA ARG A 155 -34.13 -30.88 -9.51
C ARG A 155 -32.81 -30.11 -9.52
N VAL A 156 -32.12 -30.07 -8.39
CA VAL A 156 -30.79 -29.47 -8.27
C VAL A 156 -29.75 -30.38 -8.94
N THR A 157 -29.09 -29.85 -9.98
CA THR A 157 -28.05 -30.54 -10.74
C THR A 157 -26.69 -30.41 -10.08
N LYS A 158 -25.68 -31.16 -10.55
CA LYS A 158 -24.29 -31.02 -10.14
C LYS A 158 -23.76 -29.59 -10.35
N GLU A 159 -24.13 -28.98 -11.47
CA GLU A 159 -23.70 -27.62 -11.82
C GLU A 159 -24.29 -26.57 -10.88
N ASP A 160 -25.58 -26.73 -10.51
CA ASP A 160 -26.21 -25.83 -9.52
C ASP A 160 -25.51 -25.92 -8.18
N ALA A 161 -25.18 -27.14 -7.72
CA ALA A 161 -24.46 -27.35 -6.47
C ALA A 161 -23.02 -26.78 -6.49
N VAL A 162 -22.33 -26.83 -7.63
CA VAL A 162 -21.01 -26.21 -7.78
C VAL A 162 -21.09 -24.69 -7.71
N LYS A 163 -22.08 -24.08 -8.38
CA LYS A 163 -22.33 -22.63 -8.39
C LYS A 163 -22.91 -22.09 -7.09
N ALA A 164 -23.55 -22.97 -6.28
CA ALA A 164 -24.16 -22.56 -5.02
C ALA A 164 -23.14 -22.01 -4.02
N VAL A 165 -23.46 -20.86 -3.47
CA VAL A 165 -22.67 -20.19 -2.41
C VAL A 165 -23.43 -20.34 -1.09
N PRO A 166 -22.77 -20.72 0.03
CA PRO A 166 -23.40 -20.82 1.33
C PRO A 166 -24.13 -19.52 1.72
N SER A 167 -25.40 -19.66 2.14
CA SER A 167 -26.14 -18.51 2.64
C SER A 167 -25.59 -18.10 4.03
N MET A 168 -25.06 -16.91 4.11
CA MET A 168 -24.61 -16.30 5.37
C MET A 168 -25.80 -15.73 6.18
N GLY A 169 -26.86 -16.49 6.32
CA GLY A 169 -28.10 -16.09 6.99
C GLY A 169 -29.22 -15.68 6.03
N THR A 170 -30.46 -15.59 6.52
CA THR A 170 -31.63 -15.19 5.73
C THR A 170 -31.51 -13.73 5.31
N PRO A 171 -31.51 -13.39 4.01
CA PRO A 171 -31.47 -11.99 3.58
C PRO A 171 -32.78 -11.29 3.98
N THR A 172 -32.67 -10.26 4.80
CA THR A 172 -33.77 -9.36 5.11
C THR A 172 -33.92 -8.28 4.03
N GLY A 173 -34.17 -8.68 2.79
CA GLY A 173 -34.28 -7.76 1.65
C GLY A 173 -32.93 -7.22 1.18
N GLY A 174 -32.83 -6.86 -0.09
CA GLY A 174 -31.64 -6.30 -0.71
C GLY A 174 -30.86 -7.28 -1.60
N SER A 175 -30.13 -6.73 -2.54
CA SER A 175 -29.25 -7.47 -3.46
C SER A 175 -27.90 -7.76 -2.78
N ARG A 176 -27.48 -9.02 -2.75
CA ARG A 176 -26.15 -9.44 -2.32
C ARG A 176 -25.28 -9.65 -3.57
N GLY A 177 -24.87 -8.54 -4.18
CA GLY A 177 -23.94 -8.54 -5.30
C GLY A 177 -22.52 -8.89 -4.82
N THR A 178 -21.81 -9.71 -5.60
CA THR A 178 -20.37 -9.93 -5.47
C THR A 178 -19.69 -9.49 -6.74
N SER A 179 -18.58 -8.79 -6.63
CA SER A 179 -17.72 -8.47 -7.77
C SER A 179 -16.40 -9.24 -7.64
N ARG A 180 -15.84 -9.65 -8.77
CA ARG A 180 -14.51 -10.25 -8.84
C ARG A 180 -13.65 -9.39 -9.77
N SER A 181 -12.49 -9.01 -9.29
CA SER A 181 -11.48 -8.34 -10.10
C SER A 181 -10.14 -9.05 -9.94
N ARG A 182 -9.35 -9.10 -10.99
CA ARG A 182 -7.97 -9.63 -10.93
C ARG A 182 -7.09 -8.63 -10.17
N MET A 183 -6.24 -9.12 -9.27
CA MET A 183 -5.24 -8.25 -8.62
C MET A 183 -4.17 -7.87 -9.64
N SER A 184 -3.72 -6.62 -9.63
CA SER A 184 -2.59 -6.17 -10.44
C SER A 184 -1.32 -6.97 -10.12
N MET A 185 -0.36 -7.02 -11.06
CA MET A 185 0.92 -7.71 -10.86
C MET A 185 1.65 -7.19 -9.62
N LEU A 186 1.71 -5.87 -9.46
CA LEU A 186 2.31 -5.23 -8.28
C LEU A 186 1.65 -5.73 -6.97
N ARG A 187 0.32 -5.79 -6.92
CA ARG A 187 -0.40 -6.27 -5.74
C ARG A 187 -0.12 -7.75 -5.45
N ARG A 188 0.00 -8.59 -6.49
CA ARG A 188 0.37 -10.00 -6.34
C ARG A 188 1.80 -10.14 -5.77
N LYS A 189 2.76 -9.37 -6.30
CA LYS A 189 4.16 -9.38 -5.80
C LYS A 189 4.26 -8.87 -4.36
N VAL A 190 3.54 -7.81 -4.00
CA VAL A 190 3.48 -7.35 -2.60
C VAL A 190 2.91 -8.44 -1.70
N ALA A 191 1.85 -9.14 -2.12
CA ALA A 191 1.25 -10.23 -1.34
C ALA A 191 2.25 -11.38 -1.12
N GLU A 192 2.96 -11.82 -2.16
CA GLU A 192 4.00 -12.85 -2.09
C GLU A 192 5.10 -12.44 -1.10
N ARG A 193 5.68 -11.25 -1.22
CA ARG A 193 6.74 -10.74 -0.34
C ARG A 193 6.30 -10.64 1.13
N LEU A 194 5.08 -10.20 1.40
CA LEU A 194 4.56 -10.11 2.77
C LEU A 194 4.36 -11.49 3.40
N VAL A 195 3.87 -12.46 2.64
CA VAL A 195 3.70 -13.84 3.10
C VAL A 195 5.06 -14.50 3.33
N GLU A 196 6.00 -14.30 2.40
CA GLU A 196 7.38 -14.79 2.53
C GLU A 196 8.06 -14.22 3.78
N ALA A 197 8.03 -12.89 3.97
CA ALA A 197 8.59 -12.23 5.15
C ALA A 197 8.08 -12.83 6.45
N LYS A 198 6.76 -13.07 6.54
CA LYS A 198 6.13 -13.68 7.72
C LYS A 198 6.55 -15.12 7.93
N ASN A 199 6.69 -15.91 6.87
CA ASN A 199 6.96 -17.35 6.95
C ASN A 199 8.46 -17.68 7.11
N THR A 200 9.36 -16.79 6.66
CA THR A 200 10.81 -16.99 6.70
C THR A 200 11.48 -16.38 7.93
N THR A 201 10.74 -15.67 8.78
CA THR A 201 11.24 -15.03 9.99
C THR A 201 10.60 -15.61 11.25
N ALA A 202 11.34 -15.65 12.36
CA ALA A 202 10.77 -15.87 13.69
C ALA A 202 10.33 -14.53 14.28
N MET A 203 9.33 -13.91 13.64
CA MET A 203 8.91 -12.54 13.94
C MET A 203 8.19 -12.45 15.28
N LEU A 204 8.70 -11.61 16.17
CA LEU A 204 8.08 -11.22 17.43
C LEU A 204 7.93 -9.71 17.48
N THR A 205 6.98 -9.21 18.27
CA THR A 205 6.76 -7.78 18.45
C THR A 205 6.75 -7.44 19.94
N THR A 206 7.55 -6.45 20.33
CA THR A 206 7.50 -5.84 21.64
C THR A 206 6.93 -4.42 21.55
N PHE A 207 6.31 -3.94 22.62
CA PHE A 207 5.62 -2.65 22.65
C PHE A 207 6.12 -1.81 23.82
N ASN A 208 6.03 -0.50 23.66
CA ASN A 208 6.22 0.47 24.73
C ASN A 208 5.32 1.69 24.49
N GLU A 209 5.12 2.48 25.53
CA GLU A 209 4.44 3.76 25.45
C GLU A 209 5.45 4.90 25.66
N VAL A 210 5.22 6.01 24.94
CA VAL A 210 6.09 7.18 24.96
C VAL A 210 5.26 8.41 25.28
N ASP A 211 5.68 9.18 26.32
CA ASP A 211 5.15 10.51 26.57
C ASP A 211 5.74 11.51 25.56
N MET A 212 4.89 12.02 24.68
CA MET A 212 5.28 12.95 23.63
C MET A 212 5.34 14.41 24.09
N SER A 213 5.02 14.71 25.35
CA SER A 213 5.00 16.08 25.89
C SER A 213 6.30 16.85 25.66
N PRO A 214 7.51 16.27 25.89
CA PRO A 214 8.75 16.98 25.68
C PRO A 214 8.99 17.38 24.23
N ILE A 215 8.61 16.49 23.29
CA ILE A 215 8.72 16.76 21.85
C ILE A 215 7.72 17.84 21.42
N PHE A 216 6.48 17.81 21.94
CA PHE A 216 5.51 18.86 21.68
C PHE A 216 6.00 20.22 22.19
N ALA A 217 6.57 20.28 23.40
CA ALA A 217 7.11 21.50 23.95
C ALA A 217 8.21 22.08 23.04
N LEU A 218 9.20 21.28 22.66
CA LEU A 218 10.27 21.69 21.76
C LEU A 218 9.75 22.17 20.40
N ARG A 219 8.86 21.42 19.81
CA ARG A 219 8.27 21.78 18.52
C ARG A 219 7.46 23.08 18.62
N ASN A 220 6.66 23.26 19.65
CA ASN A 220 5.88 24.47 19.82
C ASN A 220 6.76 25.71 19.98
N GLU A 221 7.90 25.59 20.66
CA GLU A 221 8.84 26.69 20.87
C GLU A 221 9.68 27.01 19.62
N TYR A 222 10.15 25.97 18.88
CA TYR A 222 11.16 26.16 17.84
C TYR A 222 10.66 25.99 16.40
N LYS A 223 9.48 25.43 16.15
CA LYS A 223 9.00 25.07 14.79
C LYS A 223 9.02 26.22 13.78
N ASP A 224 8.61 27.42 14.19
CA ASP A 224 8.54 28.57 13.29
C ASP A 224 9.93 29.12 12.97
N ARG A 225 10.82 29.23 13.99
CA ARG A 225 12.20 29.64 13.78
C ARG A 225 12.97 28.65 12.92
N PHE A 226 12.77 27.36 13.17
CA PHE A 226 13.38 26.29 12.39
C PHE A 226 12.93 26.35 10.93
N LYS A 227 11.61 26.45 10.70
CA LYS A 227 11.04 26.55 9.33
C LYS A 227 11.53 27.80 8.60
N ASN A 228 11.57 28.95 9.26
CA ASN A 228 12.01 30.21 8.64
C ASN A 228 13.49 30.16 8.28
N LYS A 229 14.34 29.51 9.08
CA LYS A 229 15.77 29.40 8.81
C LYS A 229 16.10 28.35 7.76
N HIS A 230 15.43 27.18 7.81
CA HIS A 230 15.84 26.00 7.03
C HIS A 230 14.90 25.65 5.86
N GLY A 231 13.75 26.29 5.73
CA GLY A 231 12.78 26.00 4.67
C GLY A 231 12.06 24.65 4.82
N VAL A 232 12.30 23.92 5.91
CA VAL A 232 11.66 22.66 6.27
C VAL A 232 11.05 22.74 7.67
N GLY A 233 9.96 22.02 7.91
CA GLY A 233 9.31 22.00 9.23
C GLY A 233 10.07 21.10 10.21
N LEU A 234 10.03 21.41 11.50
CA LEU A 234 10.50 20.51 12.56
C LEU A 234 9.41 19.47 12.84
N GLY A 235 9.47 18.31 12.17
CA GLY A 235 8.51 17.21 12.27
C GLY A 235 8.83 16.24 13.42
N PHE A 236 8.04 15.18 13.54
CA PHE A 236 8.34 14.09 14.46
C PHE A 236 9.43 13.16 13.91
N MET A 237 9.56 13.08 12.59
CA MET A 237 10.43 12.09 11.95
C MET A 237 11.91 12.30 12.31
N SER A 238 12.37 13.54 12.45
CA SER A 238 13.75 13.79 12.87
C SER A 238 14.02 13.27 14.28
N PHE A 239 13.10 13.47 15.23
CA PHE A 239 13.24 12.93 16.59
C PHE A 239 13.28 11.40 16.59
N PHE A 240 12.34 10.76 15.89
CA PHE A 240 12.28 9.30 15.81
C PHE A 240 13.50 8.72 15.10
N THR A 241 13.91 9.29 13.97
CA THR A 241 15.08 8.81 13.24
C THR A 241 16.35 8.92 14.07
N LEU A 242 16.58 10.03 14.75
CA LEU A 242 17.77 10.21 15.60
C LEU A 242 17.73 9.34 16.86
N ALA A 243 16.54 9.12 17.45
CA ALA A 243 16.36 8.19 18.56
C ALA A 243 16.67 6.75 18.13
N VAL A 244 16.18 6.33 16.96
CA VAL A 244 16.47 5.02 16.36
C VAL A 244 17.96 4.87 16.07
N VAL A 245 18.59 5.84 15.42
CA VAL A 245 20.04 5.83 15.16
C VAL A 245 20.84 5.64 16.46
N ARG A 246 20.49 6.39 17.51
CA ARG A 246 21.12 6.24 18.82
C ARG A 246 20.93 4.83 19.38
N ALA A 247 19.72 4.30 19.32
CA ALA A 247 19.40 2.97 19.83
C ALA A 247 20.08 1.84 19.03
N LEU A 248 20.18 1.95 17.70
CA LEU A 248 20.88 0.99 16.85
C LEU A 248 22.38 0.92 17.15
N LYS A 249 23.01 2.05 17.51
CA LYS A 249 24.42 2.07 17.98
C LYS A 249 24.60 1.34 19.33
N MET A 250 23.59 1.37 20.19
CA MET A 250 23.62 0.66 21.49
C MET A 250 23.30 -0.82 21.37
N TYR A 251 22.48 -1.19 20.37
CA TYR A 251 21.99 -2.55 20.14
C TYR A 251 22.25 -2.97 18.69
N PRO A 252 23.51 -3.26 18.31
CA PRO A 252 23.89 -3.54 16.91
C PRO A 252 23.17 -4.76 16.30
N ALA A 253 22.75 -5.73 17.10
CA ALA A 253 21.98 -6.87 16.64
C ALA A 253 20.67 -6.47 15.92
N VAL A 254 20.07 -5.33 16.31
CA VAL A 254 18.87 -4.78 15.67
C VAL A 254 19.17 -4.18 14.29
N ASN A 255 20.43 -3.75 14.05
CA ASN A 255 20.94 -3.25 12.76
C ASN A 255 21.68 -4.33 11.97
N SER A 256 21.13 -5.53 11.93
CA SER A 256 21.77 -6.70 11.31
C SER A 256 20.77 -7.41 10.40
N MET A 257 21.27 -8.29 9.53
CA MET A 257 20.46 -9.20 8.72
C MET A 257 21.03 -10.61 8.73
N ILE A 258 20.24 -11.58 8.28
CA ILE A 258 20.64 -12.97 8.10
C ILE A 258 20.99 -13.19 6.63
N ASP A 259 22.16 -13.76 6.37
CA ASP A 259 22.55 -14.31 5.07
C ASP A 259 22.98 -15.76 5.23
N GLY A 260 22.13 -16.70 4.84
CA GLY A 260 22.32 -18.12 5.08
C GLY A 260 22.48 -18.45 6.57
N ASN A 261 23.70 -18.80 6.97
CA ASN A 261 24.07 -19.09 8.36
C ASN A 261 24.89 -17.98 9.03
N GLU A 262 25.04 -16.85 8.36
CA GLU A 262 25.83 -15.73 8.84
C GLU A 262 24.92 -14.56 9.25
N MET A 263 25.37 -13.78 10.23
CA MET A 263 24.77 -12.52 10.61
C MET A 263 25.63 -11.38 10.08
N ILE A 264 25.06 -10.54 9.22
CA ILE A 264 25.71 -9.35 8.71
C ILE A 264 25.30 -8.17 9.57
N SER A 265 26.26 -7.53 10.23
CA SER A 265 26.05 -6.33 11.02
C SER A 265 26.59 -5.11 10.30
N TYR A 266 25.85 -3.98 10.35
CA TYR A 266 26.21 -2.74 9.70
C TYR A 266 26.79 -1.74 10.70
N ASP A 267 27.87 -1.05 10.30
CA ASP A 267 28.49 0.06 11.05
C ASP A 267 27.91 1.44 10.63
N PHE A 268 26.98 1.44 9.69
CA PHE A 268 26.21 2.59 9.23
C PHE A 268 24.70 2.34 9.44
N VAL A 269 23.90 3.39 9.35
CA VAL A 269 22.45 3.31 9.55
C VAL A 269 21.71 3.94 8.38
N ASP A 270 21.11 3.10 7.56
CA ASP A 270 20.25 3.47 6.43
C ASP A 270 18.78 3.24 6.82
N VAL A 271 18.05 4.31 7.12
CA VAL A 271 16.69 4.22 7.62
C VAL A 271 15.68 4.31 6.49
N SER A 272 14.93 3.25 6.29
CA SER A 272 13.79 3.20 5.38
C SER A 272 12.55 3.83 6.04
N ILE A 273 11.85 4.73 5.34
CA ILE A 273 10.63 5.37 5.84
C ILE A 273 9.44 4.93 4.99
N ALA A 274 8.44 4.33 5.61
CA ALA A 274 7.23 3.94 4.89
C ALA A 274 6.39 5.17 4.50
N VAL A 275 6.18 5.36 3.19
CA VAL A 275 5.44 6.47 2.60
C VAL A 275 4.35 5.94 1.68
N SER A 276 3.13 6.46 1.82
CA SER A 276 2.04 6.16 0.90
C SER A 276 2.12 7.06 -0.33
N GLY A 277 2.16 6.46 -1.51
CA GLY A 277 2.12 7.16 -2.80
C GLY A 277 0.96 6.68 -3.68
N PRO A 278 0.77 7.27 -4.86
CA PRO A 278 -0.29 6.90 -5.82
C PRO A 278 -0.22 5.42 -6.23
N LYS A 279 0.98 4.86 -6.32
CA LYS A 279 1.24 3.46 -6.70
C LYS A 279 1.24 2.50 -5.50
N GLY A 280 0.89 2.96 -4.29
CA GLY A 280 0.84 2.16 -3.06
C GLY A 280 1.89 2.56 -2.03
N LEU A 281 2.19 1.64 -1.11
CA LEU A 281 3.19 1.85 -0.07
C LEU A 281 4.60 1.69 -0.65
N MET A 282 5.42 2.72 -0.50
CA MET A 282 6.85 2.73 -0.85
C MET A 282 7.69 2.91 0.41
N VAL A 283 8.94 2.45 0.38
CA VAL A 283 9.83 2.47 1.56
C VAL A 283 11.19 3.07 1.17
N PRO A 284 11.23 4.37 0.79
CA PRO A 284 12.48 5.02 0.42
C PRO A 284 13.44 5.13 1.61
N VAL A 285 14.74 5.20 1.31
CA VAL A 285 15.84 5.08 2.27
C VAL A 285 16.53 6.42 2.50
N ILE A 286 16.65 6.81 3.77
CA ILE A 286 17.52 7.88 4.23
C ILE A 286 18.90 7.27 4.48
N ARG A 287 19.87 7.62 3.66
CA ARG A 287 21.23 7.07 3.75
C ARG A 287 22.04 7.74 4.85
N ASN A 288 22.91 6.94 5.51
CA ASN A 288 23.83 7.41 6.54
C ASN A 288 23.15 8.32 7.56
N ALA A 289 22.00 7.90 8.07
CA ALA A 289 21.20 8.69 9.00
C ALA A 289 21.97 9.06 10.27
N GLU A 290 23.01 8.31 10.63
CA GLU A 290 23.90 8.55 11.76
C GLU A 290 24.76 9.82 11.61
N ASN A 291 24.86 10.37 10.39
CA ASN A 291 25.59 11.60 10.10
C ASN A 291 24.66 12.81 9.90
N LEU A 292 23.34 12.62 10.01
CA LEU A 292 22.38 13.67 9.77
C LEU A 292 22.01 14.42 11.05
N THR A 293 21.73 15.71 10.89
CA THR A 293 21.13 16.57 11.90
C THR A 293 19.59 16.53 11.80
N PHE A 294 18.89 17.17 12.75
CA PHE A 294 17.43 17.34 12.65
C PHE A 294 17.01 17.94 11.30
N ARG A 295 17.74 18.97 10.84
CA ARG A 295 17.53 19.59 9.53
C ARG A 295 17.77 18.59 8.37
N GLY A 296 18.85 17.84 8.46
CA GLY A 296 19.22 16.85 7.45
C GLY A 296 18.13 15.80 7.28
N VAL A 297 17.65 15.22 8.38
CA VAL A 297 16.56 14.23 8.36
C VAL A 297 15.27 14.82 7.79
N GLU A 298 14.83 15.99 8.26
CA GLU A 298 13.59 16.61 7.76
C GLU A 298 13.68 16.99 6.27
N SER A 299 14.86 17.39 5.80
CA SER A 299 15.10 17.69 4.39
C SER A 299 15.00 16.44 3.52
N GLU A 300 15.61 15.32 3.96
CA GLU A 300 15.54 14.04 3.25
C GLU A 300 14.13 13.46 3.27
N VAL A 301 13.44 13.47 4.40
CA VAL A 301 12.03 13.04 4.50
C VAL A 301 11.16 13.84 3.52
N LYS A 302 11.32 15.18 3.48
CA LYS A 302 10.58 16.03 2.55
C LYS A 302 10.92 15.71 1.09
N ARG A 303 12.21 15.56 0.76
CA ARG A 303 12.68 15.22 -0.59
C ARG A 303 12.07 13.90 -1.07
N LEU A 304 12.21 12.85 -0.27
CA LEU A 304 11.70 11.52 -0.59
C LEU A 304 10.17 11.49 -0.66
N ALA A 305 9.47 12.18 0.24
CA ALA A 305 8.01 12.25 0.22
C ALA A 305 7.46 12.95 -1.04
N ILE A 306 8.12 14.02 -1.51
CA ILE A 306 7.75 14.70 -2.76
C ILE A 306 7.96 13.75 -3.94
N ARG A 307 9.14 13.13 -4.06
CA ARG A 307 9.45 12.19 -5.14
C ARG A 307 8.51 10.97 -5.15
N ALA A 308 8.16 10.46 -3.96
CA ALA A 308 7.19 9.37 -3.83
C ALA A 308 5.80 9.76 -4.33
N ARG A 309 5.32 10.95 -3.95
CA ARG A 309 4.02 11.47 -4.40
C ARG A 309 3.99 11.71 -5.90
N ASP A 310 5.09 12.24 -6.45
CA ASP A 310 5.21 12.57 -7.87
C ASP A 310 5.60 11.34 -8.72
N GLY A 311 5.67 10.13 -8.12
CA GLY A 311 5.98 8.87 -8.82
C GLY A 311 7.41 8.75 -9.33
N GLN A 312 8.33 9.59 -8.84
CA GLN A 312 9.72 9.73 -9.31
C GLN A 312 10.75 8.95 -8.47
N ILE A 313 10.30 8.19 -7.47
CA ILE A 313 11.19 7.34 -6.66
C ILE A 313 11.80 6.26 -7.54
N THR A 314 13.12 6.12 -7.47
CA THR A 314 13.88 5.09 -8.18
C THR A 314 14.02 3.83 -7.32
N VAL A 315 14.35 2.71 -7.97
CA VAL A 315 14.63 1.44 -7.28
C VAL A 315 15.83 1.59 -6.33
N ASP A 316 16.86 2.33 -6.73
CA ASP A 316 18.03 2.60 -5.90
C ASP A 316 17.67 3.35 -4.60
N GLU A 317 16.73 4.27 -4.67
CA GLU A 317 16.23 4.99 -3.48
C GLU A 317 15.39 4.10 -2.52
N MET A 318 14.97 2.90 -2.93
CA MET A 318 14.15 1.97 -2.15
C MET A 318 14.90 0.72 -1.68
N THR A 319 16.15 0.53 -2.07
CA THR A 319 16.94 -0.68 -1.76
C THR A 319 18.07 -0.38 -0.78
N GLY A 320 18.53 -1.39 -0.05
CA GLY A 320 19.72 -1.30 0.80
C GLY A 320 19.52 -0.62 2.16
N GLY A 321 18.29 -0.36 2.59
CA GLY A 321 18.02 0.11 3.95
C GLY A 321 18.33 -0.96 5.00
N THR A 322 18.82 -0.57 6.18
CA THR A 322 19.20 -1.48 7.27
C THR A 322 18.13 -1.61 8.34
N PHE A 323 17.26 -0.61 8.47
CA PHE A 323 16.16 -0.57 9.44
C PHE A 323 14.97 0.20 8.87
N THR A 324 13.75 -0.14 9.26
CA THR A 324 12.52 0.54 8.75
C THR A 324 11.77 1.25 9.88
N ILE A 325 11.26 2.45 9.60
CA ILE A 325 10.27 3.16 10.42
C ILE A 325 8.96 3.26 9.63
N SER A 326 7.87 2.76 10.21
CA SER A 326 6.52 2.84 9.66
C SER A 326 5.61 3.66 10.56
N ASN A 327 4.80 4.54 9.98
CA ASN A 327 3.90 5.42 10.73
C ASN A 327 2.43 5.12 10.38
N GLY A 328 1.79 4.28 11.20
CA GLY A 328 0.34 4.02 11.13
C GLY A 328 -0.52 5.08 11.83
N GLY A 329 0.10 5.95 12.62
CA GLY A 329 -0.62 6.98 13.40
C GLY A 329 -1.29 8.04 12.53
N VAL A 330 -0.76 8.32 11.35
CA VAL A 330 -1.37 9.22 10.35
C VAL A 330 -2.73 8.73 9.86
N PHE A 331 -3.00 7.44 9.98
CA PHE A 331 -4.28 6.79 9.64
C PHE A 331 -5.14 6.50 10.89
N GLY A 332 -4.70 6.93 12.07
CA GLY A 332 -5.41 6.72 13.34
C GLY A 332 -5.17 5.36 14.00
N SER A 333 -4.16 4.57 13.58
CA SER A 333 -3.85 3.30 14.23
C SER A 333 -3.38 3.52 15.66
N MET A 334 -4.04 2.87 16.61
CA MET A 334 -3.64 2.89 18.03
C MET A 334 -2.43 2.00 18.29
N LEU A 335 -2.41 0.81 17.70
CA LEU A 335 -1.39 -0.21 17.89
C LEU A 335 -1.45 -1.22 16.75
N SER A 336 -0.30 -1.65 16.26
CA SER A 336 -0.18 -2.71 15.25
C SER A 336 1.15 -3.45 15.40
N THR A 337 1.24 -4.64 14.82
CA THR A 337 2.45 -5.44 14.68
C THR A 337 2.96 -5.31 13.27
N PRO A 338 3.88 -4.37 12.96
CA PRO A 338 4.36 -4.19 11.60
C PRO A 338 5.10 -5.44 11.11
N ILE A 339 4.96 -5.75 9.82
CA ILE A 339 5.70 -6.84 9.18
C ILE A 339 7.09 -6.31 8.82
N ILE A 340 8.13 -7.09 9.12
CA ILE A 340 9.52 -6.77 8.79
C ILE A 340 9.66 -6.62 7.27
N ASN A 341 10.51 -5.69 6.84
CA ASN A 341 10.86 -5.49 5.43
C ASN A 341 12.17 -6.23 5.10
N PRO A 342 12.11 -7.47 4.58
CA PRO A 342 13.33 -8.23 4.29
C PRO A 342 14.27 -7.49 3.32
N PRO A 343 15.59 -7.65 3.48
CA PRO A 343 16.31 -8.56 4.36
C PRO A 343 16.57 -7.99 5.77
N GLN A 344 16.01 -6.84 6.13
CA GLN A 344 16.14 -6.23 7.45
C GLN A 344 15.59 -7.15 8.54
N SER A 345 16.13 -7.00 9.76
CA SER A 345 15.69 -7.81 10.92
C SER A 345 14.84 -7.04 11.91
N GLY A 346 14.59 -5.74 11.67
CA GLY A 346 13.80 -4.90 12.57
C GLY A 346 12.99 -3.81 11.86
N ILE A 347 11.83 -3.50 12.44
CA ILE A 347 10.95 -2.41 12.01
C ILE A 347 10.30 -1.74 13.22
N LEU A 348 10.39 -0.41 13.30
CA LEU A 348 9.69 0.39 14.29
C LEU A 348 8.33 0.85 13.75
N GLY A 349 7.26 0.54 14.46
CA GLY A 349 5.92 1.07 14.23
C GLY A 349 5.62 2.26 15.12
N MET A 350 5.29 3.40 14.50
CA MET A 350 4.73 4.57 15.18
C MET A 350 3.21 4.55 15.06
N HIS A 351 2.53 5.04 16.09
CA HIS A 351 1.07 5.02 16.14
C HIS A 351 0.48 6.39 16.48
N ASN A 352 -0.84 6.44 16.65
CA ASN A 352 -1.55 7.67 16.94
C ASN A 352 -1.15 8.21 18.34
N ILE A 353 -1.07 9.53 18.43
CA ILE A 353 -0.85 10.24 19.71
C ILE A 353 -2.23 10.57 20.27
N VAL A 354 -2.51 10.07 21.48
CA VAL A 354 -3.79 10.26 22.15
C VAL A 354 -3.55 10.77 23.57
N GLU A 355 -4.32 11.74 24.00
CA GLU A 355 -4.33 12.16 25.40
C GLU A 355 -4.87 11.04 26.27
N ARG A 356 -4.03 10.61 27.25
CA ARG A 356 -4.36 9.51 28.18
C ARG A 356 -4.09 9.92 29.61
N PRO A 357 -4.89 9.43 30.58
CA PRO A 357 -4.56 9.55 31.99
C PRO A 357 -3.39 8.61 32.30
N VAL A 358 -2.31 9.16 32.83
CA VAL A 358 -1.13 8.41 33.27
C VAL A 358 -0.75 8.78 34.70
N ALA A 359 -0.15 7.84 35.42
CA ALA A 359 0.32 8.06 36.78
C ALA A 359 1.74 8.66 36.75
N ILE A 360 1.88 9.91 37.19
CA ILE A 360 3.18 10.61 37.34
C ILE A 360 3.31 11.07 38.79
N ASP A 361 4.36 10.64 39.47
CA ASP A 361 4.65 10.97 40.87
C ASP A 361 3.44 10.76 41.80
N GLY A 362 2.69 9.66 41.57
CA GLY A 362 1.51 9.31 42.38
C GLY A 362 0.26 10.13 42.06
N LYS A 363 0.27 10.98 41.02
CA LYS A 363 -0.88 11.76 40.55
C LYS A 363 -1.30 11.31 39.18
N VAL A 364 -2.59 11.50 38.87
CA VAL A 364 -3.11 11.25 37.51
C VAL A 364 -2.95 12.53 36.69
N GLU A 365 -2.18 12.45 35.62
CA GLU A 365 -1.98 13.56 34.66
C GLU A 365 -2.45 13.13 33.28
N ILE A 366 -2.95 14.09 32.49
CA ILE A 366 -3.29 13.86 31.08
C ILE A 366 -2.04 14.15 30.24
N ARG A 367 -1.59 13.16 29.50
CA ARG A 367 -0.38 13.23 28.67
C ARG A 367 -0.67 12.74 27.24
N PRO A 368 -0.04 13.34 26.23
CA PRO A 368 -0.08 12.85 24.85
C PRO A 368 0.80 11.60 24.73
N ILE A 369 0.19 10.43 24.74
CA ILE A 369 0.88 9.13 24.69
C ILE A 369 0.84 8.56 23.29
N MET A 370 1.99 8.08 22.81
CA MET A 370 2.12 7.27 21.62
C MET A 370 2.54 5.85 21.98
N PHE A 371 1.85 4.84 21.45
CA PHE A 371 2.40 3.48 21.46
C PHE A 371 3.42 3.34 20.34
N VAL A 372 4.52 2.68 20.65
CA VAL A 372 5.56 2.27 19.70
C VAL A 372 5.70 0.75 19.73
N ALA A 373 5.95 0.17 18.57
CA ALA A 373 6.12 -1.27 18.40
C ALA A 373 7.43 -1.54 17.69
N LEU A 374 8.20 -2.51 18.17
CA LEU A 374 9.33 -3.07 17.46
C LEU A 374 8.98 -4.50 17.07
N SER A 375 8.80 -4.76 15.76
CA SER A 375 8.82 -6.13 15.25
C SER A 375 10.25 -6.47 14.83
N TYR A 376 10.68 -7.67 15.16
CA TYR A 376 12.06 -8.11 14.97
C TYR A 376 12.14 -9.61 14.71
N ASP A 377 13.25 -10.05 14.10
CA ASP A 377 13.53 -11.44 13.87
C ASP A 377 14.26 -12.04 15.09
N HIS A 378 13.52 -12.85 15.85
CA HIS A 378 14.04 -13.46 17.10
C HIS A 378 15.14 -14.50 16.88
N ARG A 379 15.46 -14.83 15.62
CA ARG A 379 16.60 -15.72 15.33
C ARG A 379 17.95 -15.07 15.61
N ILE A 380 18.03 -13.72 15.53
CA ILE A 380 19.28 -12.96 15.76
C ILE A 380 19.12 -11.80 16.76
N ILE A 381 17.90 -11.45 17.16
CA ILE A 381 17.63 -10.39 18.12
C ILE A 381 16.91 -11.00 19.32
N ASP A 382 17.58 -11.03 20.45
CA ASP A 382 17.04 -11.57 21.71
C ASP A 382 16.17 -10.54 22.46
N GLY A 383 15.49 -10.99 23.52
CA GLY A 383 14.61 -10.15 24.33
C GLY A 383 15.35 -8.98 24.98
N LYS A 384 16.62 -9.15 25.37
CA LYS A 384 17.44 -8.09 25.94
C LYS A 384 17.70 -6.96 24.92
N GLU A 385 18.09 -7.34 23.71
CA GLU A 385 18.37 -6.40 22.62
C GLU A 385 17.10 -5.68 22.15
N SER A 386 16.02 -6.42 21.92
CA SER A 386 14.76 -5.85 21.41
C SER A 386 14.07 -4.92 22.40
N VAL A 387 13.93 -5.37 23.66
CA VAL A 387 13.34 -4.55 24.72
C VAL A 387 14.24 -3.38 25.05
N GLY A 388 15.56 -3.60 25.19
CA GLY A 388 16.53 -2.55 25.46
C GLY A 388 16.57 -1.48 24.37
N PHE A 389 16.52 -1.90 23.09
CA PHE A 389 16.40 -0.98 21.96
C PHE A 389 15.17 -0.09 22.08
N LEU A 390 13.99 -0.69 22.30
CA LEU A 390 12.74 0.07 22.36
C LEU A 390 12.69 1.00 23.57
N VAL A 391 13.27 0.58 24.70
CA VAL A 391 13.46 1.43 25.90
C VAL A 391 14.39 2.61 25.58
N ALA A 392 15.52 2.37 24.91
CA ALA A 392 16.45 3.44 24.51
C ALA A 392 15.81 4.45 23.54
N VAL A 393 14.94 4.01 22.64
CA VAL A 393 14.13 4.89 21.78
C VAL A 393 13.16 5.71 22.63
N LYS A 394 12.40 5.09 23.53
CA LYS A 394 11.50 5.78 24.47
C LYS A 394 12.22 6.84 25.27
N GLU A 395 13.29 6.49 25.94
CA GLU A 395 14.08 7.42 26.77
C GLU A 395 14.57 8.63 25.96
N ALA A 396 15.04 8.41 24.72
CA ALA A 396 15.50 9.48 23.85
C ALA A 396 14.37 10.42 23.41
N LEU A 397 13.16 9.90 23.24
CA LEU A 397 11.99 10.72 22.89
C LEU A 397 11.40 11.45 24.09
N GLU A 398 11.51 10.88 25.29
CA GLU A 398 11.06 11.50 26.53
C GLU A 398 12.10 12.48 27.10
N ASN A 399 13.40 12.30 26.77
CA ASN A 399 14.51 13.21 27.20
C ASN A 399 15.30 13.71 25.98
N PRO A 400 14.67 14.37 24.99
CA PRO A 400 15.31 14.72 23.72
C PRO A 400 16.41 15.76 23.87
N ILE A 401 16.33 16.66 24.84
CA ILE A 401 17.34 17.71 25.06
C ILE A 401 18.67 17.09 25.48
N GLU A 402 18.66 16.16 26.41
CA GLU A 402 19.86 15.48 26.86
C GLU A 402 20.38 14.48 25.84
N LEU A 403 19.52 13.57 25.39
CA LEU A 403 19.93 12.36 24.67
C LEU A 403 20.07 12.56 23.14
N LEU A 404 19.38 13.55 22.56
CA LEU A 404 19.45 13.84 21.12
C LEU A 404 20.12 15.18 20.81
N MET A 405 20.14 16.12 21.76
CA MET A 405 20.63 17.47 21.50
C MET A 405 21.86 17.83 22.34
N ASN A 406 22.40 16.89 23.13
CA ASN A 406 23.56 17.10 24.01
C ASN A 406 23.42 18.35 24.89
N ASN A 407 22.24 18.65 25.40
CA ASN A 407 21.87 19.82 26.19
C ASN A 407 22.08 21.17 25.46
N ASP A 408 22.23 21.20 24.16
CA ASP A 408 22.35 22.40 23.33
C ASP A 408 21.35 22.41 22.19
N ILE A 409 20.14 22.88 22.49
CA ILE A 409 19.01 22.91 21.53
C ILE A 409 19.37 23.77 20.31
N LYS A 410 20.00 24.93 20.51
CA LYS A 410 20.29 25.84 19.39
C LYS A 410 21.31 25.25 18.43
N LYS A 411 22.33 24.60 18.95
CA LYS A 411 23.32 23.90 18.14
C LYS A 411 22.70 22.69 17.40
N ALA A 412 21.92 21.89 18.11
CA ALA A 412 21.27 20.70 17.50
C ALA A 412 20.28 21.07 16.42
N LEU A 413 19.51 22.14 16.59
CA LEU A 413 18.57 22.67 15.61
C LEU A 413 19.22 23.65 14.61
N GLU A 414 20.52 23.91 14.72
CA GLU A 414 21.26 24.84 13.87
C GLU A 414 20.58 26.24 13.84
N LEU A 415 20.16 26.80 15.04
CA LEU A 415 19.39 28.04 15.17
C LEU A 415 20.24 29.23 15.62
#